data_b3d66b62d727ad3436be24d273fc1547
#
_entry.id   b3d66b62d727ad3436be24d273fc1547
#
_cell.length_a   1.000
_cell.length_b   1.000
_cell.length_c   1.000
_cell.angle_alpha   90.00
_cell.angle_beta   90.00
_cell.angle_gamma   90.00
#
_symmetry.space_group_name_H-M   'P 1'
#
loop_
_entity.id
_entity.type
_entity.pdbx_description
1 polymer ?
#
loop_
_entity_poly.entity_id
_entity_poly.type
_entity_poly.pdbx_seq_one_letter_code
_entity_poly.pdbx_strand_id
1 'polypeptide(L)'
;MKKILLISLVSFSAFSQTSNIFESIDVFDLEYVSNTQISSNGDKVLYQRNFNDIMTDESFSNIWLINYDGTNNRPITTGNFKDSSPKWSNQGDKFIFKSNREGKSQIFLYDLNNNSIQKLTNFQYSIESTQWSPDDNYILFSSFIDSERDTLIEM
;
A
#
# COMPACT_ATOMS: atom_id res chain seq x y z
N MET A 1 70.46 27.70 -30.18
CA MET A 1 69.59 26.91 -29.29
C MET A 1 68.16 27.35 -29.42
N LYS A 2 67.28 26.58 -30.10
CA LYS A 2 65.89 26.96 -30.29
C LYS A 2 65.09 26.37 -29.07
N LYS A 3 64.45 27.27 -28.31
CA LYS A 3 63.53 26.85 -27.18
C LYS A 3 62.19 26.47 -27.79
N ILE A 4 61.75 25.23 -27.60
CA ILE A 4 60.43 24.77 -27.96
C ILE A 4 59.54 25.02 -26.76
N LEU A 5 58.51 25.84 -26.93
CA LEU A 5 57.45 26.09 -25.92
C LEU A 5 56.34 25.04 -26.12
N LEU A 6 56.22 24.09 -25.16
CA LEU A 6 55.15 23.09 -25.16
C LEU A 6 53.91 23.73 -24.49
N ILE A 7 52.88 24.03 -25.27
CA ILE A 7 51.60 24.47 -24.76
C ILE A 7 50.73 23.21 -24.54
N SER A 8 50.54 22.80 -23.27
CA SER A 8 49.60 21.75 -22.96
C SER A 8 48.16 22.31 -22.99
N LEU A 9 47.36 21.85 -23.94
CA LEU A 9 45.91 22.11 -23.94
C LEU A 9 45.29 21.23 -22.84
N VAL A 10 44.88 21.85 -21.74
CA VAL A 10 44.01 21.19 -20.74
C VAL A 10 42.60 21.33 -21.24
N SER A 11 42.04 20.24 -21.74
CA SER A 11 40.61 20.18 -22.07
C SER A 11 39.80 20.05 -20.77
N PHE A 12 39.11 21.11 -20.35
CA PHE A 12 38.10 21.08 -19.34
C PHE A 12 36.86 20.40 -19.90
N SER A 13 36.60 19.14 -19.52
CA SER A 13 35.29 18.52 -19.72
C SER A 13 34.32 19.14 -18.73
N ALA A 14 33.46 20.04 -19.19
CA ALA A 14 32.32 20.49 -18.39
C ALA A 14 31.33 19.32 -18.30
N PHE A 15 31.28 18.67 -17.14
CA PHE A 15 30.18 17.79 -16.83
C PHE A 15 28.95 18.68 -16.61
N SER A 16 28.03 18.68 -17.58
CA SER A 16 26.69 19.21 -17.36
C SER A 16 26.00 18.33 -16.32
N GLN A 17 25.86 18.82 -15.11
CA GLN A 17 24.90 18.25 -14.18
C GLN A 17 23.53 18.57 -14.76
N THR A 18 22.87 17.57 -15.34
CA THR A 18 21.43 17.64 -15.56
C THR A 18 20.78 17.63 -14.17
N SER A 19 20.40 18.82 -13.69
CA SER A 19 19.49 18.90 -12.54
C SER A 19 18.19 18.28 -13.02
N ASN A 20 17.86 17.09 -12.49
CA ASN A 20 16.51 16.54 -12.65
C ASN A 20 15.57 17.49 -11.91
N ILE A 21 14.94 18.38 -12.66
CA ILE A 21 13.87 19.24 -12.14
C ILE A 21 12.65 18.33 -12.04
N PHE A 22 12.04 18.29 -10.85
CA PHE A 22 10.78 17.58 -10.66
C PHE A 22 9.69 18.24 -11.50
N GLU A 23 9.12 17.49 -12.43
CA GLU A 23 8.03 17.93 -13.29
C GLU A 23 6.69 17.38 -12.76
N SER A 24 5.59 18.00 -13.16
CA SER A 24 4.26 17.56 -12.71
C SER A 24 3.91 16.12 -13.11
N ILE A 25 4.53 15.61 -14.18
CA ILE A 25 4.35 14.22 -14.64
C ILE A 25 5.03 13.21 -13.69
N ASP A 26 6.11 13.60 -13.03
CA ASP A 26 6.87 12.72 -12.13
C ASP A 26 6.07 12.30 -10.91
N VAL A 27 4.95 12.98 -10.61
CA VAL A 27 4.03 12.58 -9.53
C VAL A 27 3.47 11.18 -9.74
N PHE A 28 3.34 10.72 -10.99
CA PHE A 28 2.83 9.39 -11.30
C PHE A 28 3.88 8.29 -11.10
N ASP A 29 5.16 8.65 -11.05
CA ASP A 29 6.26 7.73 -10.72
C ASP A 29 6.48 7.62 -9.20
N LEU A 30 5.81 8.47 -8.39
CA LEU A 30 5.93 8.42 -6.95
C LEU A 30 5.12 7.27 -6.37
N GLU A 31 5.83 6.43 -5.63
CA GLU A 31 5.25 5.37 -4.82
C GLU A 31 5.65 5.56 -3.37
N TYR A 32 4.75 5.25 -2.45
CA TYR A 32 5.07 5.35 -1.03
C TYR A 32 4.41 4.26 -0.23
N VAL A 33 4.99 3.98 0.92
CA VAL A 33 4.51 2.96 1.87
C VAL A 33 3.76 3.63 3.00
N SER A 34 2.65 3.03 3.40
CA SER A 34 1.85 3.44 4.55
C SER A 34 1.26 2.23 5.28
N ASN A 35 0.60 2.45 6.42
CA ASN A 35 -0.12 1.43 7.18
C ASN A 35 0.69 0.16 7.43
N THR A 36 1.94 0.31 7.88
CA THR A 36 2.83 -0.80 8.21
C THR A 36 2.35 -1.52 9.47
N GLN A 37 2.38 -2.87 9.46
CA GLN A 37 1.95 -3.74 10.57
C GLN A 37 2.94 -4.87 10.76
N ILE A 38 3.47 -5.04 11.96
CA ILE A 38 4.34 -6.18 12.30
C ILE A 38 3.47 -7.33 12.79
N SER A 39 3.77 -8.56 12.35
CA SER A 39 3.10 -9.77 12.85
C SER A 39 3.36 -9.97 14.36
N SER A 40 2.48 -10.69 15.05
CA SER A 40 2.57 -10.90 16.49
C SER A 40 3.88 -11.57 16.94
N ASN A 41 4.47 -12.43 16.11
CA ASN A 41 5.75 -13.09 16.34
C ASN A 41 6.97 -12.28 15.83
N GLY A 42 6.74 -11.13 15.20
CA GLY A 42 7.79 -10.21 14.73
C GLY A 42 8.52 -10.64 13.45
N ASP A 43 8.12 -11.73 12.79
CA ASP A 43 8.83 -12.31 11.64
C ASP A 43 8.41 -11.74 10.28
N LYS A 44 7.26 -11.04 10.20
CA LYS A 44 6.70 -10.48 8.97
C LYS A 44 6.18 -9.07 9.16
N VAL A 45 6.22 -8.31 8.09
CA VAL A 45 5.66 -6.96 8.01
C VAL A 45 4.69 -6.89 6.84
N LEU A 46 3.46 -6.48 7.12
CA LEU A 46 2.51 -6.04 6.11
C LEU A 46 2.68 -4.54 5.88
N TYR A 47 2.51 -4.10 4.67
CA TYR A 47 2.44 -2.69 4.35
C TYR A 47 1.55 -2.42 3.14
N GLN A 48 1.03 -1.22 3.08
CA GLN A 48 0.28 -0.70 1.95
C GLN A 48 1.24 0.05 1.04
N ARG A 49 1.37 -0.38 -0.22
CA ARG A 49 2.07 0.35 -1.28
C ARG A 49 1.06 1.18 -2.05
N ASN A 50 1.30 2.47 -2.12
CA ASN A 50 0.45 3.44 -2.82
C ASN A 50 1.14 3.86 -4.11
N PHE A 51 0.37 4.00 -5.17
CA PHE A 51 0.84 4.40 -6.50
C PHE A 51 -0.25 5.17 -7.25
N ASN A 52 0.15 5.92 -8.24
CA ASN A 52 -0.75 6.71 -9.09
C ASN A 52 -0.78 6.11 -10.49
N ASP A 53 -1.92 6.23 -11.16
CA ASP A 53 -2.11 5.81 -12.54
C ASP A 53 -2.36 7.05 -13.42
N ILE A 54 -1.40 7.33 -14.31
CA ILE A 54 -1.46 8.47 -15.24
C ILE A 54 -2.65 8.39 -16.22
N MET A 55 -3.12 7.18 -16.53
CA MET A 55 -4.20 6.98 -17.52
C MET A 55 -5.57 7.34 -16.94
N THR A 56 -5.75 7.16 -15.63
CA THR A 56 -7.03 7.40 -14.95
C THR A 56 -7.00 8.63 -14.05
N ASP A 57 -5.81 9.19 -13.79
CA ASP A 57 -5.60 10.25 -12.80
C ASP A 57 -6.11 9.87 -11.40
N GLU A 58 -5.98 8.58 -11.06
CA GLU A 58 -6.41 8.03 -9.79
C GLU A 58 -5.24 7.43 -9.00
N SER A 59 -5.40 7.44 -7.67
CA SER A 59 -4.48 6.76 -6.74
C SER A 59 -5.03 5.40 -6.36
N PHE A 60 -4.16 4.40 -6.34
CA PHE A 60 -4.46 3.02 -5.97
C PHE A 60 -3.52 2.54 -4.87
N SER A 61 -3.84 1.41 -4.26
CA SER A 61 -2.97 0.80 -3.27
C SER A 61 -3.14 -0.71 -3.23
N ASN A 62 -2.03 -1.41 -2.96
CA ASN A 62 -2.00 -2.86 -2.79
C ASN A 62 -1.32 -3.23 -1.47
N ILE A 63 -1.68 -4.38 -0.92
CA ILE A 63 -1.07 -4.93 0.29
C ILE A 63 0.12 -5.80 -0.10
N TRP A 64 1.23 -5.56 0.58
CA TRP A 64 2.50 -6.26 0.40
C TRP A 64 2.93 -6.92 1.71
N LEU A 65 3.69 -7.98 1.58
CA LEU A 65 4.28 -8.75 2.68
C LEU A 65 5.78 -8.86 2.48
N ILE A 66 6.53 -8.65 3.55
CA ILE A 66 7.99 -8.82 3.58
C ILE A 66 8.39 -9.50 4.88
N ASN A 67 9.42 -10.34 4.87
CA ASN A 67 10.02 -10.87 6.09
C ASN A 67 10.83 -9.78 6.82
N TYR A 68 11.02 -9.92 8.14
CA TYR A 68 11.76 -8.94 8.96
C TYR A 68 13.21 -8.72 8.49
N ASP A 69 13.81 -9.72 7.84
CA ASP A 69 15.18 -9.67 7.30
C ASP A 69 15.26 -9.05 5.88
N GLY A 70 14.14 -8.55 5.36
CA GLY A 70 14.03 -7.95 4.03
C GLY A 70 13.82 -8.97 2.90
N THR A 71 13.81 -10.25 3.17
CA THR A 71 13.57 -11.29 2.17
C THR A 71 12.09 -11.47 1.86
N ASN A 72 11.77 -12.19 0.78
CA ASN A 72 10.41 -12.57 0.39
C ASN A 72 9.43 -11.39 0.27
N ASN A 73 9.92 -10.24 -0.20
CA ASN A 73 9.10 -9.07 -0.47
C ASN A 73 8.19 -9.33 -1.68
N ARG A 74 6.88 -9.38 -1.46
CA ARG A 74 5.92 -9.74 -2.51
C ARG A 74 4.57 -9.08 -2.33
N PRO A 75 3.83 -8.79 -3.43
CA PRO A 75 2.45 -8.38 -3.33
C PRO A 75 1.57 -9.53 -2.84
N ILE A 76 0.62 -9.20 -1.98
CA ILE A 76 -0.50 -10.06 -1.59
C ILE A 76 -1.72 -9.76 -2.43
N THR A 77 -1.94 -8.49 -2.71
CA THR A 77 -3.02 -8.04 -3.59
C THR A 77 -2.45 -7.27 -4.77
N THR A 78 -3.17 -7.29 -5.88
CA THR A 78 -2.79 -6.63 -7.13
C THR A 78 -4.02 -6.02 -7.80
N GLY A 79 -3.78 -5.17 -8.82
CA GLY A 79 -4.82 -4.50 -9.60
C GLY A 79 -5.05 -3.06 -9.14
N ASN A 80 -5.91 -2.37 -9.90
CA ASN A 80 -6.23 -0.96 -9.69
C ASN A 80 -7.39 -0.82 -8.70
N PHE A 81 -7.12 -1.16 -7.44
CA PHE A 81 -8.04 -1.06 -6.30
C PHE A 81 -7.41 -0.23 -5.18
N LYS A 82 -8.22 0.15 -4.20
CA LYS A 82 -7.76 0.78 -2.96
C LYS A 82 -7.76 -0.26 -1.84
N ASP A 83 -6.78 -1.16 -1.88
CA ASP A 83 -6.55 -2.13 -0.82
C ASP A 83 -5.76 -1.47 0.30
N SER A 84 -6.33 -1.39 1.51
CA SER A 84 -5.81 -0.51 2.56
C SER A 84 -6.01 -1.05 3.96
N SER A 85 -5.27 -0.44 4.91
CA SER A 85 -5.43 -0.68 6.35
C SER A 85 -5.32 -2.16 6.74
N PRO A 86 -4.25 -2.88 6.34
CA PRO A 86 -4.07 -4.27 6.73
C PRO A 86 -3.93 -4.38 8.25
N LYS A 87 -4.51 -5.44 8.85
CA LYS A 87 -4.39 -5.72 10.29
C LYS A 87 -4.24 -7.21 10.54
N TRP A 88 -3.14 -7.59 11.18
CA TRP A 88 -2.89 -8.95 11.59
C TRP A 88 -3.94 -9.46 12.59
N SER A 89 -4.27 -10.74 12.48
CA SER A 89 -4.85 -11.51 13.59
C SER A 89 -3.84 -11.61 14.75
N ASN A 90 -4.31 -11.82 15.97
CA ASN A 90 -3.42 -11.97 17.12
C ASN A 90 -2.51 -13.21 16.99
N GLN A 91 -2.96 -14.24 16.28
CA GLN A 91 -2.18 -15.45 15.99
C GLN A 91 -1.14 -15.23 14.86
N GLY A 92 -1.30 -14.19 14.02
CA GLY A 92 -0.36 -13.86 12.94
C GLY A 92 -0.42 -14.78 11.71
N ASP A 93 -1.44 -15.62 11.62
CA ASP A 93 -1.67 -16.54 10.49
C ASP A 93 -2.62 -15.99 9.42
N LYS A 94 -3.32 -14.90 9.74
CA LYS A 94 -4.29 -14.21 8.90
C LYS A 94 -4.17 -12.70 9.06
N PHE A 95 -4.72 -11.97 8.13
CA PHE A 95 -4.96 -10.55 8.29
C PHE A 95 -6.21 -10.10 7.54
N ILE A 96 -6.81 -9.03 8.00
CA ILE A 96 -7.89 -8.35 7.30
C ILE A 96 -7.36 -7.10 6.63
N PHE A 97 -8.01 -6.69 5.56
CA PHE A 97 -7.77 -5.42 4.88
C PHE A 97 -9.09 -4.89 4.30
N LYS A 98 -9.11 -3.60 4.01
CA LYS A 98 -10.23 -2.98 3.30
C LYS A 98 -9.94 -2.94 1.82
N SER A 99 -10.98 -3.13 0.98
CA SER A 99 -10.86 -3.05 -0.47
C SER A 99 -12.16 -2.54 -1.10
N ASN A 100 -12.01 -1.72 -2.14
CA ASN A 100 -13.13 -1.23 -2.96
C ASN A 100 -13.32 -2.04 -4.26
N ARG A 101 -12.70 -3.23 -4.39
CA ARG A 101 -12.72 -4.05 -5.63
C ARG A 101 -14.10 -4.47 -6.12
N GLU A 102 -15.11 -4.34 -5.28
CA GLU A 102 -16.51 -4.59 -5.60
C GLU A 102 -17.39 -3.33 -5.39
N GLY A 103 -16.80 -2.15 -5.59
CA GLY A 103 -17.46 -0.86 -5.48
C GLY A 103 -17.18 -0.18 -4.13
N LYS A 104 -18.04 -0.37 -3.12
CA LYS A 104 -17.83 0.22 -1.79
C LYS A 104 -16.75 -0.53 -1.01
N SER A 105 -16.05 0.21 -0.14
CA SER A 105 -15.02 -0.38 0.72
C SER A 105 -15.60 -1.44 1.66
N GLN A 106 -15.13 -2.67 1.56
CA GLN A 106 -15.53 -3.82 2.36
C GLN A 106 -14.32 -4.48 3.02
N ILE A 107 -14.57 -5.37 3.99
CA ILE A 107 -13.52 -6.14 4.66
C ILE A 107 -13.27 -7.43 3.89
N PHE A 108 -11.98 -7.69 3.63
CA PHE A 108 -11.47 -8.94 3.10
C PHE A 108 -10.51 -9.57 4.09
N LEU A 109 -10.50 -10.88 4.15
CA LEU A 109 -9.57 -11.71 4.91
C LEU A 109 -8.57 -12.34 3.95
N TYR A 110 -7.30 -12.30 4.31
CA TYR A 110 -6.25 -13.12 3.71
C TYR A 110 -5.78 -14.17 4.71
N ASP A 111 -5.78 -15.44 4.30
CA ASP A 111 -5.26 -16.56 5.07
C ASP A 111 -3.91 -16.99 4.48
N LEU A 112 -2.84 -16.92 5.31
CA LEU A 112 -1.48 -17.25 4.87
C LEU A 112 -1.27 -18.75 4.66
N ASN A 113 -2.05 -19.61 5.33
CA ASN A 113 -1.87 -21.05 5.27
C ASN A 113 -2.26 -21.62 3.91
N ASN A 114 -3.30 -21.06 3.31
CA ASN A 114 -3.84 -21.51 2.03
C ASN A 114 -3.71 -20.45 0.91
N ASN A 115 -3.13 -19.27 1.20
CA ASN A 115 -2.96 -18.15 0.30
C ASN A 115 -4.28 -17.73 -0.38
N SER A 116 -5.36 -17.65 0.38
CA SER A 116 -6.69 -17.32 -0.13
C SER A 116 -7.18 -15.97 0.37
N ILE A 117 -7.94 -15.29 -0.49
CA ILE A 117 -8.68 -14.07 -0.14
C ILE A 117 -10.17 -14.41 -0.06
N GLN A 118 -10.81 -13.97 1.02
CA GLN A 118 -12.24 -14.11 1.24
C GLN A 118 -12.84 -12.75 1.58
N LYS A 119 -13.95 -12.39 0.94
CA LYS A 119 -14.77 -11.23 1.35
C LYS A 119 -15.55 -11.59 2.61
N LEU A 120 -15.45 -10.75 3.64
CA LEU A 120 -16.15 -10.99 4.93
C LEU A 120 -17.44 -10.19 5.06
N THR A 121 -17.53 -9.02 4.40
CA THR A 121 -18.69 -8.14 4.56
C THR A 121 -19.34 -7.84 3.22
N ASN A 122 -20.66 -7.64 3.25
CA ASN A 122 -21.44 -7.10 2.15
C ASN A 122 -22.35 -6.00 2.69
N PHE A 123 -21.71 -5.00 3.32
CA PHE A 123 -22.42 -3.90 3.96
C PHE A 123 -22.80 -2.84 2.93
N GLN A 124 -23.96 -2.21 3.10
CA GLN A 124 -24.47 -1.23 2.13
C GLN A 124 -23.67 0.09 2.07
N TYR A 125 -22.84 0.36 3.08
CA TYR A 125 -21.96 1.52 3.14
C TYR A 125 -20.49 1.13 3.14
N SER A 126 -19.61 2.09 2.89
CA SER A 126 -18.18 1.89 2.99
C SER A 126 -17.75 1.70 4.44
N ILE A 127 -16.85 0.75 4.68
CA ILE A 127 -16.29 0.51 6.00
C ILE A 127 -15.10 1.45 6.21
N GLU A 128 -15.11 2.17 7.33
CA GLU A 128 -14.11 3.18 7.67
C GLU A 128 -12.96 2.63 8.51
N SER A 129 -13.28 1.90 9.57
CA SER A 129 -12.26 1.30 10.44
C SER A 129 -12.59 -0.15 10.76
N THR A 130 -11.54 -0.90 11.13
CA THR A 130 -11.66 -2.31 11.48
C THR A 130 -10.77 -2.63 12.67
N GLN A 131 -11.14 -3.64 13.46
CA GLN A 131 -10.32 -4.16 14.56
C GLN A 131 -10.66 -5.62 14.82
N TRP A 132 -9.64 -6.44 15.10
CA TRP A 132 -9.83 -7.79 15.62
C TRP A 132 -10.23 -7.80 17.10
N SER A 133 -11.05 -8.76 17.49
CA SER A 133 -11.21 -9.10 18.93
C SER A 133 -9.92 -9.75 19.45
N PRO A 134 -9.68 -9.71 20.77
CA PRO A 134 -8.47 -10.32 21.36
C PRO A 134 -8.33 -11.83 21.12
N ASP A 135 -9.44 -12.53 20.89
CA ASP A 135 -9.52 -13.97 20.66
C ASP A 135 -9.59 -14.36 19.17
N ASP A 136 -9.46 -13.38 18.25
CA ASP A 136 -9.59 -13.54 16.79
C ASP A 136 -10.94 -14.11 16.30
N ASN A 137 -11.97 -14.15 17.16
CA ASN A 137 -13.29 -14.69 16.79
C ASN A 137 -14.18 -13.65 16.10
N TYR A 138 -13.94 -12.36 16.34
CA TYR A 138 -14.78 -11.28 15.85
C TYR A 138 -13.95 -10.16 15.20
N ILE A 139 -14.61 -9.45 14.31
CA ILE A 139 -14.09 -8.21 13.71
C ILE A 139 -15.10 -7.11 14.01
N LEU A 140 -14.64 -6.08 14.72
CA LEU A 140 -15.38 -4.84 14.90
C LEU A 140 -15.08 -3.92 13.71
N PHE A 141 -16.10 -3.25 13.21
CA PHE A 141 -15.92 -2.19 12.19
C PHE A 141 -16.83 -0.99 12.46
N SER A 142 -16.47 0.15 11.87
CA SER A 142 -17.30 1.35 11.82
C SER A 142 -17.62 1.75 10.39
N SER A 143 -18.72 2.45 10.21
CA SER A 143 -19.17 2.97 8.92
C SER A 143 -19.97 4.25 9.14
N PHE A 144 -19.94 5.17 8.17
CA PHE A 144 -20.91 6.26 8.12
C PHE A 144 -22.19 5.77 7.45
N ILE A 145 -23.33 6.07 8.08
CA ILE A 145 -24.66 5.76 7.54
C ILE A 145 -25.39 7.08 7.28
N ASP A 146 -26.22 7.09 6.24
CA ASP A 146 -27.08 8.24 5.94
C ASP A 146 -28.36 8.14 6.80
N SER A 147 -28.40 8.92 7.88
CA SER A 147 -29.50 8.89 8.85
C SER A 147 -30.85 9.41 8.30
N GLU A 148 -30.83 10.06 7.14
CA GLU A 148 -32.08 10.52 6.51
C GLU A 148 -32.79 9.40 5.73
N ARG A 149 -32.05 8.32 5.37
CA ARG A 149 -32.56 7.22 4.57
C ARG A 149 -32.74 5.90 5.31
N ASP A 150 -32.07 5.76 6.43
CA ASP A 150 -32.05 4.49 7.17
C ASP A 150 -32.57 4.68 8.58
N THR A 151 -33.76 4.19 8.84
CA THR A 151 -34.17 3.82 10.20
C THR A 151 -33.22 2.73 10.67
N LEU A 152 -32.52 2.95 11.79
CA LEU A 152 -31.75 1.92 12.46
C LEU A 152 -32.69 0.73 12.67
N ILE A 153 -32.44 -0.35 11.94
CA ILE A 153 -33.07 -1.64 12.24
C ILE A 153 -32.32 -2.14 13.45
N GLU A 154 -32.93 -2.10 14.62
CA GLU A 154 -32.44 -2.82 15.79
C GLU A 154 -32.37 -4.30 15.44
N MET A 155 -31.12 -4.84 15.46
CA MET A 155 -30.88 -6.26 15.38
C MET A 155 -30.78 -6.86 16.77
#